data_f4f9e5ef1b75844e9ec60390acfbb845
#
_entry.id   f4f9e5ef1b75844e9ec60390acfbb845
#
_cell.length_a   1.000
_cell.length_b   1.000
_cell.length_c   1.000
_cell.angle_alpha   90.00
_cell.angle_beta   90.00
_cell.angle_gamma   90.00
#
_symmetry.space_group_name_H-M   'P 1'
#
loop_
_entity.id
_entity.type
_entity.pdbx_description
1 polymer ?
#
loop_
_entity_poly.entity_id
_entity_poly.type
_entity_poly.pdbx_seq_one_letter_code
_entity_poly.pdbx_strand_id
1 'polypeptide(L)'
;MLTRFSSLTLALLLVHGAARLAAQEGSILPPAPTPTDVKPGSITCDECPYPYPSKYLDIRVYSQDVRIAYMDVAPQGAANGHSVVLLHGNNFGGFYFKVIIDALTKEGFRVIVPDQIGYGKSSKPIAPYNFNSQARNTFLILQQERIERAMVVGHSMGGMLAARLATQYPKAIERVVIYNPIGLTDGRFDRPMQFIDDSYQQTLKSDYQSTRAGLSRYVAHNPKAWNAEFETYTRIRYSWTLSSDWPRLAMVQALIGQMLYADPVVYDWAHIQVPTLAFGGAEDMLLGPASRFQERMQLLAKTIPNGNGRVLLLPGLGHVPHIEAPDKTLPPLVAFLKEGLAAK
;
A
#
# COMPACT_ATOMS: atom_id res chain seq x y z
N MET A 1 9.79 42.09 -65.58
CA MET A 1 10.63 41.87 -64.34
C MET A 1 9.85 40.93 -63.42
N LEU A 2 10.20 39.64 -63.48
CA LEU A 2 9.55 38.60 -62.72
C LEU A 2 10.41 38.31 -61.48
N THR A 3 9.90 38.61 -60.32
CA THR A 3 10.51 38.25 -59.05
C THR A 3 9.96 36.90 -58.62
N ARG A 4 10.86 35.91 -58.46
CA ARG A 4 10.61 34.57 -58.03
C ARG A 4 10.40 34.58 -56.49
N PHE A 5 9.27 34.12 -56.00
CA PHE A 5 9.07 33.77 -54.60
C PHE A 5 9.58 32.33 -54.37
N SER A 6 10.62 32.22 -53.59
CA SER A 6 11.12 30.94 -53.09
C SER A 6 10.25 30.44 -51.94
N SER A 7 9.56 29.33 -52.16
CA SER A 7 8.80 28.64 -51.11
C SER A 7 9.77 27.90 -50.19
N LEU A 8 9.97 28.43 -48.99
CA LEU A 8 10.63 27.71 -47.91
C LEU A 8 9.61 26.74 -47.29
N THR A 9 9.70 25.48 -47.63
CA THR A 9 8.93 24.42 -47.00
C THR A 9 9.58 24.11 -45.65
N LEU A 10 9.00 24.66 -44.56
CA LEU A 10 9.38 24.35 -43.18
C LEU A 10 8.87 22.96 -42.85
N ALA A 11 9.74 21.95 -42.94
CA ALA A 11 9.46 20.62 -42.46
C ALA A 11 9.39 20.65 -40.94
N LEU A 12 8.17 20.70 -40.40
CA LEU A 12 7.90 20.47 -38.97
C LEU A 12 8.13 18.97 -38.69
N LEU A 13 9.35 18.63 -38.32
CA LEU A 13 9.64 17.36 -37.66
C LEU A 13 8.91 17.35 -36.32
N LEU A 14 7.68 16.83 -36.33
CA LEU A 14 6.97 16.37 -35.13
C LEU A 14 7.79 15.23 -34.54
N VAL A 15 8.68 15.59 -33.60
CA VAL A 15 9.25 14.66 -32.67
C VAL A 15 8.12 14.21 -31.76
N HIS A 16 7.37 13.21 -32.17
CA HIS A 16 6.53 12.41 -31.32
C HIS A 16 7.46 11.55 -30.46
N GLY A 17 8.14 12.20 -29.52
CA GLY A 17 8.69 11.57 -28.35
C GLY A 17 7.52 11.04 -27.52
N ALA A 18 6.92 9.96 -28.01
CA ALA A 18 6.00 9.18 -27.21
C ALA A 18 6.77 8.69 -25.99
N ALA A 19 6.66 9.41 -24.89
CA ALA A 19 6.79 8.84 -23.58
C ALA A 19 5.67 7.78 -23.45
N ARG A 20 5.86 6.63 -24.10
CA ARG A 20 5.21 5.37 -23.73
C ARG A 20 5.79 4.98 -22.37
N LEU A 21 5.38 5.68 -21.33
CA LEU A 21 5.62 5.26 -19.96
C LEU A 21 4.84 3.98 -19.73
N ALA A 22 5.60 2.88 -19.76
CA ALA A 22 5.53 1.76 -18.81
C ALA A 22 4.15 1.25 -18.38
N ALA A 23 3.27 1.01 -19.33
CA ALA A 23 2.17 0.06 -19.15
C ALA A 23 2.42 -1.10 -20.12
N GLN A 24 3.29 -2.01 -19.74
CA GLN A 24 3.64 -3.33 -20.26
C GLN A 24 5.16 -3.54 -20.30
N GLU A 25 5.83 -3.25 -19.19
CA GLU A 25 7.04 -4.03 -18.92
C GLU A 25 6.55 -5.42 -18.60
N GLY A 26 6.90 -6.40 -19.41
CA GLY A 26 6.58 -7.80 -19.18
C GLY A 26 7.03 -8.24 -17.79
N SER A 27 6.50 -9.35 -17.30
CA SER A 27 6.93 -9.92 -16.02
C SER A 27 8.47 -9.98 -15.98
N ILE A 28 9.06 -9.52 -14.88
CA ILE A 28 10.51 -9.68 -14.62
C ILE A 28 10.87 -11.13 -14.29
N LEU A 29 9.86 -11.96 -14.03
CA LEU A 29 10.01 -13.38 -13.80
C LEU A 29 9.82 -14.16 -15.10
N PRO A 30 10.44 -15.34 -15.22
CA PRO A 30 10.17 -16.24 -16.33
C PRO A 30 8.66 -16.53 -16.44
N PRO A 31 8.15 -16.76 -17.67
CA PRO A 31 6.76 -17.19 -17.86
C PRO A 31 6.44 -18.42 -17.00
N ALA A 32 5.25 -18.45 -16.43
CA ALA A 32 4.74 -19.60 -15.70
C ALA A 32 3.40 -20.04 -16.30
N PRO A 33 3.07 -21.34 -16.32
CA PRO A 33 1.77 -21.80 -16.81
C PRO A 33 0.65 -21.21 -15.94
N THR A 34 -0.47 -20.86 -16.57
CA THR A 34 -1.67 -20.45 -15.84
C THR A 34 -2.17 -21.64 -15.02
N PRO A 35 -2.35 -21.49 -13.69
CA PRO A 35 -2.83 -22.58 -12.85
C PRO A 35 -4.26 -22.95 -13.21
N THR A 36 -4.53 -24.26 -13.31
CA THR A 36 -5.85 -24.81 -13.65
C THR A 36 -6.68 -25.24 -12.44
N ASP A 37 -6.07 -25.24 -11.27
CA ASP A 37 -6.66 -25.64 -10.00
C ASP A 37 -7.20 -24.47 -9.16
N VAL A 38 -7.03 -23.21 -9.62
CA VAL A 38 -7.57 -22.03 -8.96
C VAL A 38 -9.06 -21.94 -9.22
N LYS A 39 -9.84 -21.89 -8.14
CA LYS A 39 -11.30 -21.69 -8.18
C LYS A 39 -11.63 -20.19 -8.16
N PRO A 40 -12.82 -19.78 -8.66
CA PRO A 40 -13.30 -18.41 -8.48
C PRO A 40 -13.26 -17.99 -7.00
N GLY A 41 -12.65 -16.84 -6.72
CA GLY A 41 -12.61 -16.25 -5.39
C GLY A 41 -13.89 -15.51 -5.02
N SER A 42 -13.95 -15.02 -3.78
CA SER A 42 -15.09 -14.27 -3.26
C SER A 42 -14.79 -12.79 -3.07
N ILE A 43 -15.81 -11.97 -3.22
CA ILE A 43 -15.70 -10.54 -2.89
C ILE A 43 -15.44 -10.28 -1.40
N THR A 44 -15.68 -11.28 -0.55
CA THR A 44 -15.45 -11.26 0.90
C THR A 44 -14.09 -11.84 1.29
N CYS A 45 -13.25 -12.22 0.31
CA CYS A 45 -11.90 -12.76 0.53
C CYS A 45 -11.91 -13.98 1.48
N ASP A 46 -12.88 -14.90 1.28
CA ASP A 46 -13.01 -16.08 2.13
C ASP A 46 -11.84 -17.06 1.94
N GLU A 47 -11.25 -17.06 0.74
CA GLU A 47 -10.06 -17.83 0.36
C GLU A 47 -8.75 -17.26 0.89
N CYS A 48 -8.76 -16.03 1.44
CA CYS A 48 -7.56 -15.36 1.88
C CYS A 48 -7.05 -15.93 3.21
N PRO A 49 -5.71 -16.08 3.38
CA PRO A 49 -5.12 -16.78 4.53
C PRO A 49 -5.00 -15.86 5.75
N TYR A 50 -6.12 -15.45 6.33
CA TYR A 50 -6.10 -14.62 7.54
C TYR A 50 -5.49 -15.41 8.70
N PRO A 51 -4.41 -14.89 9.33
CA PRO A 51 -3.74 -15.60 10.42
C PRO A 51 -4.51 -15.57 11.73
N TYR A 52 -5.45 -14.65 11.89
CA TYR A 52 -6.24 -14.43 13.10
C TYR A 52 -7.71 -14.16 12.75
N PRO A 53 -8.65 -14.39 13.68
CA PRO A 53 -10.05 -14.11 13.48
C PRO A 53 -10.31 -12.63 13.15
N SER A 54 -11.27 -12.38 12.26
CA SER A 54 -11.70 -11.03 11.91
C SER A 54 -12.91 -10.64 12.75
N LYS A 55 -12.90 -9.42 13.27
CA LYS A 55 -14.03 -8.66 13.78
C LYS A 55 -14.60 -7.76 12.69
N TYR A 56 -15.78 -7.21 12.90
CA TYR A 56 -16.43 -6.31 11.98
C TYR A 56 -16.97 -5.09 12.71
N LEU A 57 -16.83 -3.93 12.08
CA LEU A 57 -17.44 -2.67 12.49
C LEU A 57 -18.37 -2.21 11.38
N ASP A 58 -19.68 -2.13 11.68
CA ASP A 58 -20.66 -1.59 10.78
C ASP A 58 -20.60 -0.06 10.78
N ILE A 59 -20.54 0.51 9.60
CA ILE A 59 -20.52 1.96 9.39
C ILE A 59 -21.39 2.35 8.20
N ARG A 60 -21.62 3.64 8.04
CA ARG A 60 -22.32 4.18 6.87
C ARG A 60 -21.40 5.07 6.05
N VAL A 61 -21.27 4.76 4.75
CA VAL A 61 -20.42 5.48 3.79
C VAL A 61 -21.24 5.83 2.56
N TYR A 62 -21.36 7.12 2.24
CA TYR A 62 -22.16 7.60 1.11
C TYR A 62 -23.59 7.01 1.08
N SER A 63 -24.25 7.00 2.25
CA SER A 63 -25.60 6.44 2.45
C SER A 63 -25.73 4.93 2.20
N GLN A 64 -24.63 4.20 2.08
CA GLN A 64 -24.58 2.75 1.99
C GLN A 64 -24.15 2.16 3.33
N ASP A 65 -24.85 1.12 3.80
CA ASP A 65 -24.43 0.36 4.96
C ASP A 65 -23.29 -0.58 4.56
N VAL A 66 -22.15 -0.44 5.20
CA VAL A 66 -20.92 -1.17 4.91
C VAL A 66 -20.27 -1.63 6.21
N ARG A 67 -19.41 -2.64 6.13
CA ARG A 67 -18.65 -3.11 7.28
C ARG A 67 -17.15 -3.03 7.01
N ILE A 68 -16.39 -2.68 8.05
CA ILE A 68 -14.94 -2.75 8.06
C ILE A 68 -14.57 -4.05 8.78
N ALA A 69 -13.78 -4.90 8.12
CA ALA A 69 -13.18 -6.05 8.77
C ALA A 69 -11.82 -5.67 9.37
N TYR A 70 -11.48 -6.22 10.52
CA TYR A 70 -10.17 -6.04 11.13
C TYR A 70 -9.83 -7.21 12.04
N MET A 71 -8.55 -7.54 12.13
CA MET A 71 -8.04 -8.43 13.17
C MET A 71 -7.67 -7.59 14.40
N ASP A 72 -7.97 -8.12 15.60
CA ASP A 72 -7.60 -7.55 16.87
C ASP A 72 -6.89 -8.64 17.66
N VAL A 73 -5.58 -8.53 17.73
CA VAL A 73 -4.72 -9.58 18.26
C VAL A 73 -4.12 -9.13 19.58
N ALA A 74 -4.47 -9.87 20.62
CA ALA A 74 -3.95 -9.64 21.97
C ALA A 74 -2.44 -9.93 22.06
N PRO A 75 -1.72 -9.31 23.02
CA PRO A 75 -0.34 -9.65 23.31
C PRO A 75 -0.16 -11.12 23.65
N GLN A 76 0.96 -11.71 23.23
CA GLN A 76 1.40 -13.03 23.68
C GLN A 76 2.24 -12.86 24.96
N GLY A 77 1.66 -13.12 26.11
CA GLY A 77 2.32 -12.90 27.41
C GLY A 77 2.00 -11.54 28.05
N ALA A 78 2.96 -10.93 28.73
CA ALA A 78 2.75 -9.67 29.45
C ALA A 78 2.51 -8.50 28.47
N ALA A 79 1.36 -7.83 28.62
CA ALA A 79 1.05 -6.65 27.82
C ALA A 79 1.94 -5.46 28.18
N ASN A 80 2.48 -4.75 27.17
CA ASN A 80 3.25 -3.52 27.39
C ASN A 80 2.37 -2.26 27.51
N GLY A 81 1.06 -2.39 27.30
CA GLY A 81 0.07 -1.31 27.41
C GLY A 81 -0.10 -0.47 26.14
N HIS A 82 0.60 -0.81 25.07
CA HIS A 82 0.52 -0.08 23.80
C HIS A 82 -0.14 -0.90 22.68
N SER A 83 -0.77 -0.19 21.75
CA SER A 83 -1.40 -0.79 20.56
C SER A 83 -0.68 -0.34 19.29
N VAL A 84 -0.58 -1.24 18.32
CA VAL A 84 -0.04 -0.96 16.97
C VAL A 84 -1.10 -1.23 15.93
N VAL A 85 -1.34 -0.27 15.04
CA VAL A 85 -2.19 -0.43 13.86
C VAL A 85 -1.32 -0.75 12.65
N LEU A 86 -1.64 -1.82 11.91
CA LEU A 86 -0.97 -2.19 10.66
C LEU A 86 -1.87 -1.87 9.48
N LEU A 87 -1.42 -0.98 8.59
CA LEU A 87 -2.16 -0.53 7.40
C LEU A 87 -1.53 -1.13 6.15
N HIS A 88 -2.32 -1.94 5.42
CA HIS A 88 -1.85 -2.74 4.29
C HIS A 88 -1.66 -1.94 2.98
N GLY A 89 -0.90 -2.54 2.05
CA GLY A 89 -0.67 -2.03 0.70
C GLY A 89 -1.82 -2.29 -0.28
N ASN A 90 -1.74 -1.66 -1.45
CA ASN A 90 -2.83 -1.63 -2.45
C ASN A 90 -3.27 -3.01 -2.97
N ASN A 91 -2.45 -4.03 -2.99
CA ASN A 91 -2.79 -5.32 -3.59
C ASN A 91 -3.17 -6.39 -2.57
N PHE A 92 -3.32 -6.02 -1.31
CA PHE A 92 -3.45 -6.94 -0.19
C PHE A 92 -4.67 -6.62 0.68
N GLY A 93 -4.81 -7.34 1.76
CA GLY A 93 -5.57 -7.08 2.97
C GLY A 93 -4.66 -7.32 4.17
N GLY A 94 -5.20 -7.31 5.37
CA GLY A 94 -4.42 -7.54 6.59
C GLY A 94 -3.72 -8.90 6.68
N PHE A 95 -4.14 -9.87 5.86
CA PHE A 95 -3.65 -11.25 5.91
C PHE A 95 -2.14 -11.41 5.66
N TYR A 96 -1.48 -10.50 4.94
CA TYR A 96 -0.05 -10.61 4.63
C TYR A 96 0.89 -10.09 5.74
N PHE A 97 0.35 -9.60 6.85
CA PHE A 97 1.12 -9.10 7.98
C PHE A 97 1.44 -10.14 9.06
N LYS A 98 1.18 -11.44 8.82
CA LYS A 98 1.33 -12.48 9.84
C LYS A 98 2.64 -12.36 10.63
N VAL A 99 3.78 -12.26 9.95
CA VAL A 99 5.10 -12.22 10.60
C VAL A 99 5.31 -10.96 11.46
N ILE A 100 4.73 -9.82 11.05
CA ILE A 100 4.77 -8.57 11.82
C ILE A 100 3.85 -8.67 13.04
N ILE A 101 2.64 -9.20 12.88
CA ILE A 101 1.69 -9.42 13.99
C ILE A 101 2.33 -10.31 15.05
N ASP A 102 2.90 -11.46 14.64
CA ASP A 102 3.54 -12.42 15.55
C ASP A 102 4.71 -11.78 16.30
N ALA A 103 5.54 -10.97 15.62
CA ALA A 103 6.67 -10.30 16.25
C ALA A 103 6.21 -9.25 17.28
N LEU A 104 5.21 -8.44 16.94
CA LEU A 104 4.72 -7.38 17.83
C LEU A 104 3.97 -7.93 19.03
N THR A 105 3.15 -8.97 18.85
CA THR A 105 2.41 -9.58 19.96
C THR A 105 3.34 -10.28 20.95
N LYS A 106 4.44 -10.89 20.49
CA LYS A 106 5.49 -11.43 21.37
C LYS A 106 6.16 -10.36 22.24
N GLU A 107 6.27 -9.14 21.74
CA GLU A 107 6.81 -7.98 22.44
C GLU A 107 5.77 -7.24 23.31
N GLY A 108 4.60 -7.84 23.50
CA GLY A 108 3.55 -7.35 24.39
C GLY A 108 2.62 -6.30 23.80
N PHE A 109 2.70 -6.01 22.48
CA PHE A 109 1.77 -5.10 21.83
C PHE A 109 0.42 -5.75 21.52
N ARG A 110 -0.68 -5.00 21.68
CA ARG A 110 -1.95 -5.31 21.03
C ARG A 110 -1.87 -4.86 19.57
N VAL A 111 -2.29 -5.68 18.62
CA VAL A 111 -2.15 -5.38 17.20
C VAL A 111 -3.52 -5.32 16.52
N ILE A 112 -3.84 -4.18 15.91
CA ILE A 112 -5.07 -3.93 15.14
C ILE A 112 -4.72 -3.89 13.67
N VAL A 113 -5.40 -4.70 12.86
CA VAL A 113 -5.09 -4.82 11.43
C VAL A 113 -6.36 -4.67 10.60
N PRO A 114 -6.74 -3.44 10.23
CA PRO A 114 -7.89 -3.20 9.37
C PRO A 114 -7.66 -3.68 7.94
N ASP A 115 -8.68 -4.27 7.34
CA ASP A 115 -8.83 -4.22 5.89
C ASP A 115 -9.48 -2.89 5.52
N GLN A 116 -8.81 -2.08 4.70
CA GLN A 116 -9.40 -0.84 4.25
C GLN A 116 -10.68 -1.11 3.44
N ILE A 117 -11.67 -0.20 3.50
CA ILE A 117 -12.86 -0.30 2.63
C ILE A 117 -12.38 -0.41 1.18
N GLY A 118 -12.90 -1.39 0.44
CA GLY A 118 -12.45 -1.75 -0.90
C GLY A 118 -11.54 -2.98 -0.96
N TYR A 119 -11.07 -3.50 0.19
CA TYR A 119 -10.09 -4.60 0.28
C TYR A 119 -10.54 -5.73 1.20
N GLY A 120 -9.84 -6.84 1.10
CA GLY A 120 -9.92 -7.98 2.00
C GLY A 120 -11.36 -8.39 2.34
N LYS A 121 -11.65 -8.57 3.61
CA LYS A 121 -12.99 -8.90 4.12
C LYS A 121 -13.92 -7.69 4.32
N SER A 122 -13.41 -6.45 4.14
CA SER A 122 -14.22 -5.24 4.20
C SER A 122 -15.12 -5.09 2.98
N SER A 123 -16.20 -4.33 3.11
CA SER A 123 -17.14 -4.02 2.03
C SER A 123 -16.45 -3.29 0.87
N LYS A 124 -16.98 -3.49 -0.34
CA LYS A 124 -16.48 -2.91 -1.59
C LYS A 124 -17.55 -2.07 -2.28
N PRO A 125 -17.95 -0.93 -1.67
CA PRO A 125 -18.94 -0.05 -2.27
C PRO A 125 -18.39 0.59 -3.54
N ILE A 126 -19.24 0.77 -4.55
CA ILE A 126 -18.93 1.67 -5.67
C ILE A 126 -19.25 3.09 -5.18
N ALA A 127 -18.21 3.79 -4.79
CA ALA A 127 -18.26 5.13 -4.20
C ALA A 127 -16.92 5.84 -4.38
N PRO A 128 -16.82 7.17 -4.21
CA PRO A 128 -15.54 7.85 -4.16
C PRO A 128 -14.68 7.37 -3.01
N TYR A 129 -13.40 7.09 -3.30
CA TYR A 129 -12.39 6.76 -2.29
C TYR A 129 -11.48 7.96 -2.04
N ASN A 130 -11.07 8.17 -0.79
CA ASN A 130 -10.07 9.17 -0.41
C ASN A 130 -9.41 8.77 0.92
N PHE A 131 -8.20 9.27 1.16
CA PHE A 131 -7.45 8.93 2.37
C PHE A 131 -8.08 9.51 3.65
N ASN A 132 -8.80 10.62 3.58
CA ASN A 132 -9.50 11.16 4.75
C ASN A 132 -10.56 10.19 5.27
N SER A 133 -11.34 9.60 4.36
CA SER A 133 -12.35 8.59 4.72
C SER A 133 -11.72 7.31 5.25
N GLN A 134 -10.64 6.84 4.63
CA GLN A 134 -9.92 5.64 5.11
C GLN A 134 -9.27 5.88 6.49
N ALA A 135 -8.69 7.06 6.73
CA ALA A 135 -8.16 7.45 8.03
C ALA A 135 -9.27 7.51 9.10
N ARG A 136 -10.42 8.11 8.76
CA ARG A 136 -11.58 8.12 9.64
C ARG A 136 -12.05 6.70 9.98
N ASN A 137 -12.09 5.80 9.02
CA ASN A 137 -12.49 4.42 9.23
C ASN A 137 -11.55 3.71 10.20
N THR A 138 -10.24 3.90 10.07
CA THR A 138 -9.25 3.38 11.02
C THR A 138 -9.44 3.98 12.43
N PHE A 139 -9.69 5.29 12.51
CA PHE A 139 -9.95 5.97 13.79
C PHE A 139 -11.22 5.45 14.47
N LEU A 140 -12.28 5.15 13.72
CA LEU A 140 -13.51 4.54 14.27
C LEU A 140 -13.25 3.17 14.90
N ILE A 141 -12.33 2.37 14.33
CA ILE A 141 -11.93 1.10 14.95
C ILE A 141 -11.22 1.37 16.29
N LEU A 142 -10.32 2.35 16.36
CA LEU A 142 -9.67 2.72 17.62
C LEU A 142 -10.70 3.11 18.69
N GLN A 143 -11.70 3.91 18.33
CA GLN A 143 -12.79 4.30 19.23
C GLN A 143 -13.62 3.08 19.70
N GLN A 144 -14.01 2.19 18.76
CA GLN A 144 -14.74 0.95 19.05
C GLN A 144 -13.99 0.06 20.04
N GLU A 145 -12.67 -0.06 19.88
CA GLU A 145 -11.80 -0.88 20.70
C GLU A 145 -11.26 -0.14 21.94
N ARG A 146 -11.71 1.09 22.18
CA ARG A 146 -11.34 1.96 23.32
C ARG A 146 -9.82 2.18 23.39
N ILE A 147 -9.20 2.33 22.24
CA ILE A 147 -7.77 2.64 22.12
C ILE A 147 -7.66 4.16 21.96
N GLU A 148 -7.20 4.84 22.99
CA GLU A 148 -7.05 6.30 22.98
C GLU A 148 -5.90 6.74 22.07
N ARG A 149 -4.79 5.98 22.13
CA ARG A 149 -3.58 6.25 21.34
C ARG A 149 -2.99 4.96 20.80
N ALA A 150 -2.46 5.01 19.58
CA ALA A 150 -1.82 3.88 18.94
C ALA A 150 -0.57 4.31 18.15
N MET A 151 0.36 3.39 18.01
CA MET A 151 1.42 3.47 17.01
C MET A 151 0.89 2.96 15.66
N VAL A 152 1.40 3.48 14.55
CA VAL A 152 0.91 3.10 13.22
C VAL A 152 2.08 2.66 12.36
N VAL A 153 1.94 1.50 11.71
CA VAL A 153 2.86 1.00 10.68
C VAL A 153 2.08 0.88 9.38
N GLY A 154 2.40 1.69 8.40
CA GLY A 154 1.73 1.67 7.10
C GLY A 154 2.66 1.23 5.99
N HIS A 155 2.35 0.11 5.31
CA HIS A 155 3.11 -0.40 4.19
C HIS A 155 2.54 0.05 2.85
N SER A 156 3.37 0.51 1.93
CA SER A 156 2.99 0.88 0.55
C SER A 156 1.90 1.96 0.55
N MET A 157 0.71 1.72 0.01
CA MET A 157 -0.48 2.58 0.14
C MET A 157 -0.82 2.87 1.62
N GLY A 158 -0.63 1.87 2.50
CA GLY A 158 -0.79 2.05 3.95
C GLY A 158 0.15 3.10 4.54
N GLY A 159 1.31 3.34 3.93
CA GLY A 159 2.22 4.44 4.30
C GLY A 159 1.64 5.82 3.98
N MET A 160 0.93 5.96 2.86
CA MET A 160 0.15 7.17 2.57
C MET A 160 -0.95 7.37 3.61
N LEU A 161 -1.68 6.29 3.91
CA LEU A 161 -2.75 6.34 4.91
C LEU A 161 -2.23 6.64 6.32
N ALA A 162 -1.06 6.11 6.71
CA ALA A 162 -0.44 6.39 8.00
C ALA A 162 -0.10 7.88 8.15
N ALA A 163 0.41 8.52 7.10
CA ALA A 163 0.67 9.96 7.09
C ALA A 163 -0.64 10.75 7.26
N ARG A 164 -1.68 10.43 6.48
CA ARG A 164 -3.00 11.08 6.58
C ARG A 164 -3.66 10.85 7.94
N LEU A 165 -3.57 9.65 8.50
CA LEU A 165 -4.12 9.33 9.83
C LEU A 165 -3.44 10.16 10.91
N ALA A 166 -2.10 10.28 10.87
CA ALA A 166 -1.33 11.04 11.85
C ALA A 166 -1.62 12.54 11.81
N THR A 167 -1.91 13.09 10.63
CA THR A 167 -2.26 14.52 10.48
C THR A 167 -3.71 14.80 10.82
N GLN A 168 -4.61 13.89 10.48
CA GLN A 168 -6.05 14.08 10.72
C GLN A 168 -6.44 13.82 12.19
N TYR A 169 -5.75 12.90 12.86
CA TYR A 169 -6.01 12.48 14.25
C TYR A 169 -4.75 12.51 15.13
N PRO A 170 -4.03 13.65 15.22
CA PRO A 170 -2.70 13.71 15.85
C PRO A 170 -2.71 13.31 17.33
N LYS A 171 -3.83 13.50 18.04
CA LYS A 171 -3.96 13.12 19.46
C LYS A 171 -4.09 11.61 19.66
N ALA A 172 -4.54 10.87 18.65
CA ALA A 172 -4.72 9.43 18.69
C ALA A 172 -3.47 8.65 18.27
N ILE A 173 -2.43 9.32 17.80
CA ILE A 173 -1.22 8.67 17.29
C ILE A 173 -0.04 8.96 18.20
N GLU A 174 0.73 7.91 18.53
CA GLU A 174 1.93 8.00 19.35
C GLU A 174 3.21 8.03 18.50
N ARG A 175 3.22 7.25 17.41
CA ARG A 175 4.41 6.99 16.59
C ARG A 175 4.00 6.49 15.22
N VAL A 176 4.76 6.80 14.19
CA VAL A 176 4.47 6.39 12.80
C VAL A 176 5.66 5.69 12.18
N VAL A 177 5.41 4.59 11.51
CA VAL A 177 6.34 3.96 10.56
C VAL A 177 5.73 4.05 9.18
N ILE A 178 6.36 4.81 8.30
CA ILE A 178 6.02 4.90 6.88
C ILE A 178 6.92 3.89 6.16
N TYR A 179 6.35 2.72 5.84
CA TYR A 179 7.07 1.52 5.44
C TYR A 179 6.95 1.27 3.94
N ASN A 180 8.06 1.34 3.19
CA ASN A 180 8.11 1.24 1.72
C ASN A 180 6.91 1.90 1.04
N PRO A 181 6.63 3.19 1.32
CA PRO A 181 5.42 3.83 0.86
C PRO A 181 5.42 4.03 -0.65
N ILE A 182 4.23 4.05 -1.26
CA ILE A 182 3.99 4.72 -2.52
C ILE A 182 3.59 6.18 -2.25
N GLY A 183 3.30 6.97 -3.30
CA GLY A 183 2.88 8.36 -3.11
C GLY A 183 3.99 9.28 -2.56
N LEU A 184 5.26 8.97 -2.88
CA LEU A 184 6.43 9.77 -2.50
C LEU A 184 6.58 11.06 -3.33
N THR A 185 5.73 11.25 -4.33
CA THR A 185 5.60 12.46 -5.15
C THR A 185 4.12 12.77 -5.36
N ASP A 186 3.83 13.99 -5.79
CA ASP A 186 2.50 14.32 -6.28
C ASP A 186 2.39 13.89 -7.75
N GLY A 187 1.77 12.73 -7.97
CA GLY A 187 1.64 12.12 -9.29
C GLY A 187 0.89 12.97 -10.33
N ARG A 188 0.16 14.00 -9.88
CA ARG A 188 -0.56 14.92 -10.78
C ARG A 188 0.39 15.77 -11.62
N PHE A 189 1.63 15.97 -11.18
CA PHE A 189 2.68 16.65 -11.91
C PHE A 189 3.58 15.71 -12.73
N ASP A 190 3.54 14.42 -12.43
CA ASP A 190 4.40 13.42 -13.09
C ASP A 190 3.72 12.82 -14.35
N ARG A 191 2.38 12.75 -14.36
CA ARG A 191 1.61 12.09 -15.44
C ARG A 191 0.17 12.60 -15.50
N PRO A 192 -0.48 12.55 -16.68
CA PRO A 192 -1.90 12.84 -16.79
C PRO A 192 -2.73 11.80 -16.02
N MET A 193 -3.92 12.21 -15.58
CA MET A 193 -4.91 11.32 -14.99
C MET A 193 -5.39 10.31 -16.03
N GLN A 194 -5.49 9.05 -15.64
CA GLN A 194 -6.22 8.04 -16.39
C GLN A 194 -7.71 8.09 -15.98
N PHE A 195 -8.60 8.14 -16.96
CA PHE A 195 -10.03 8.11 -16.69
C PHE A 195 -10.46 6.79 -16.02
N ILE A 196 -11.47 6.87 -15.16
CA ILE A 196 -11.93 5.71 -14.39
C ILE A 196 -12.40 4.59 -15.32
N ASP A 197 -13.16 4.93 -16.38
CA ASP A 197 -13.67 3.93 -17.33
C ASP A 197 -12.53 3.21 -18.07
N ASP A 198 -11.48 3.93 -18.48
CA ASP A 198 -10.31 3.34 -19.13
C ASP A 198 -9.56 2.40 -18.16
N SER A 199 -9.36 2.84 -16.92
CA SER A 199 -8.76 2.03 -15.85
C SER A 199 -9.59 0.79 -15.56
N TYR A 200 -10.89 0.92 -15.51
CA TYR A 200 -11.84 -0.18 -15.34
C TYR A 200 -11.75 -1.19 -16.47
N GLN A 201 -11.83 -0.71 -17.72
CA GLN A 201 -11.73 -1.58 -18.90
C GLN A 201 -10.37 -2.31 -18.99
N GLN A 202 -9.30 -1.66 -18.58
CA GLN A 202 -7.98 -2.28 -18.47
C GLN A 202 -7.96 -3.35 -17.36
N THR A 203 -8.50 -3.03 -16.20
CA THR A 203 -8.53 -3.94 -15.04
C THR A 203 -9.38 -5.17 -15.34
N LEU A 204 -10.51 -5.03 -16.03
CA LEU A 204 -11.37 -6.17 -16.43
C LEU A 204 -10.63 -7.25 -17.22
N LYS A 205 -9.59 -6.87 -17.96
CA LYS A 205 -8.79 -7.79 -18.80
C LYS A 205 -7.71 -8.53 -18.00
N SER A 206 -7.63 -8.31 -16.68
CA SER A 206 -6.61 -8.95 -15.87
C SER A 206 -6.79 -10.47 -15.86
N ASP A 207 -5.67 -11.15 -15.96
CA ASP A 207 -5.52 -12.59 -15.92
C ASP A 207 -4.38 -13.01 -14.98
N TYR A 208 -4.02 -14.30 -14.98
CA TYR A 208 -2.91 -14.78 -14.16
C TYR A 208 -1.58 -14.12 -14.54
N GLN A 209 -1.29 -13.95 -15.83
CA GLN A 209 -0.02 -13.44 -16.31
C GLN A 209 0.15 -11.97 -15.92
N SER A 210 -0.85 -11.15 -16.16
CA SER A 210 -0.84 -9.73 -15.81
C SER A 210 -0.80 -9.52 -14.29
N THR A 211 -1.51 -10.35 -13.52
CA THR A 211 -1.48 -10.33 -12.05
C THR A 211 -0.08 -10.67 -11.54
N ARG A 212 0.53 -11.74 -12.07
CA ARG A 212 1.87 -12.18 -11.71
C ARG A 212 2.93 -11.14 -12.11
N ALA A 213 2.81 -10.56 -13.29
CA ALA A 213 3.68 -9.47 -13.75
C ALA A 213 3.60 -8.26 -12.81
N GLY A 214 2.40 -7.86 -12.40
CA GLY A 214 2.20 -6.76 -11.45
C GLY A 214 2.87 -7.00 -10.09
N LEU A 215 2.70 -8.18 -9.51
CA LEU A 215 3.31 -8.52 -8.22
C LEU A 215 4.82 -8.77 -8.33
N SER A 216 5.33 -9.26 -9.47
CA SER A 216 6.76 -9.49 -9.67
C SER A 216 7.58 -8.20 -9.54
N ARG A 217 6.99 -7.04 -9.80
CA ARG A 217 7.65 -5.74 -9.63
C ARG A 217 8.10 -5.45 -8.19
N TYR A 218 7.51 -6.13 -7.20
CA TYR A 218 7.91 -5.98 -5.80
C TYR A 218 9.32 -6.53 -5.53
N VAL A 219 9.76 -7.49 -6.34
CA VAL A 219 11.11 -8.07 -6.28
C VAL A 219 11.96 -7.71 -7.51
N ALA A 220 11.69 -6.57 -8.15
CA ALA A 220 12.38 -6.13 -9.37
C ALA A 220 13.90 -6.00 -9.18
N HIS A 221 14.36 -5.66 -7.98
CA HIS A 221 15.77 -5.59 -7.61
C HIS A 221 16.46 -6.99 -7.60
N ASN A 222 15.70 -8.04 -7.29
CA ASN A 222 16.19 -9.40 -7.20
C ASN A 222 15.08 -10.43 -7.48
N PRO A 223 14.90 -10.87 -8.74
CA PRO A 223 13.86 -11.85 -9.08
C PRO A 223 13.93 -13.17 -8.31
N LYS A 224 15.11 -13.51 -7.73
CA LYS A 224 15.29 -14.72 -6.89
C LYS A 224 14.60 -14.58 -5.52
N ALA A 225 14.22 -13.37 -5.12
CA ALA A 225 13.43 -13.15 -3.90
C ALA A 225 11.95 -13.57 -4.05
N TRP A 226 11.48 -13.87 -5.27
CA TRP A 226 10.15 -14.44 -5.49
C TRP A 226 10.04 -15.80 -4.80
N ASN A 227 9.07 -15.95 -3.92
CA ASN A 227 8.87 -17.15 -3.12
C ASN A 227 7.43 -17.65 -3.18
N ALA A 228 7.15 -18.73 -2.46
CA ALA A 228 5.83 -19.37 -2.42
C ALA A 228 4.73 -18.43 -1.88
N GLU A 229 5.07 -17.47 -1.03
CA GLU A 229 4.11 -16.53 -0.46
C GLU A 229 3.64 -15.53 -1.53
N PHE A 230 4.54 -14.98 -2.34
CA PHE A 230 4.16 -14.16 -3.50
C PHE A 230 3.30 -14.93 -4.51
N GLU A 231 3.62 -16.22 -4.74
CA GLU A 231 2.81 -17.06 -5.61
C GLU A 231 1.42 -17.28 -5.04
N THR A 232 1.29 -17.50 -3.73
CA THR A 232 0.00 -17.61 -3.04
C THR A 232 -0.84 -16.36 -3.26
N TYR A 233 -0.27 -15.18 -3.07
CA TYR A 233 -0.98 -13.92 -3.29
C TYR A 233 -1.35 -13.69 -4.76
N THR A 234 -0.50 -14.13 -5.69
CA THR A 234 -0.81 -14.11 -7.12
C THR A 234 -2.04 -14.96 -7.43
N ARG A 235 -2.10 -16.19 -6.89
CA ARG A 235 -3.22 -17.11 -7.08
C ARG A 235 -4.51 -16.57 -6.47
N ILE A 236 -4.46 -15.95 -5.28
CA ILE A 236 -5.60 -15.28 -4.66
C ILE A 236 -6.12 -14.16 -5.56
N ARG A 237 -5.26 -13.27 -6.03
CA ARG A 237 -5.68 -12.18 -6.91
C ARG A 237 -6.22 -12.67 -8.24
N TYR A 238 -5.63 -13.72 -8.79
CA TYR A 238 -6.14 -14.38 -10.00
C TYR A 238 -7.51 -15.03 -9.76
N SER A 239 -7.75 -15.64 -8.59
CA SER A 239 -9.06 -16.21 -8.26
C SER A 239 -10.21 -15.20 -8.34
N TRP A 240 -9.93 -13.95 -7.99
CA TRP A 240 -10.92 -12.87 -8.10
C TRP A 240 -11.29 -12.54 -9.55
N THR A 241 -10.34 -12.64 -10.49
CA THR A 241 -10.63 -12.43 -11.93
C THR A 241 -11.52 -13.52 -12.53
N LEU A 242 -11.62 -14.67 -11.87
CA LEU A 242 -12.49 -15.78 -12.24
C LEU A 242 -13.89 -15.66 -11.62
N SER A 243 -14.09 -14.74 -10.68
CA SER A 243 -15.34 -14.57 -9.95
C SER A 243 -16.39 -13.80 -10.77
N SER A 244 -17.68 -14.12 -10.57
CA SER A 244 -18.79 -13.30 -11.07
C SER A 244 -18.79 -11.88 -10.50
N ASP A 245 -18.15 -11.65 -9.35
CA ASP A 245 -17.99 -10.34 -8.71
C ASP A 245 -16.84 -9.50 -9.31
N TRP A 246 -16.07 -10.07 -10.24
CA TRP A 246 -14.90 -9.39 -10.80
C TRP A 246 -15.21 -8.02 -11.40
N PRO A 247 -16.31 -7.80 -12.15
CA PRO A 247 -16.63 -6.47 -12.66
C PRO A 247 -16.76 -5.42 -11.55
N ARG A 248 -17.35 -5.78 -10.42
CA ARG A 248 -17.46 -4.91 -9.25
C ARG A 248 -16.09 -4.62 -8.62
N LEU A 249 -15.28 -5.66 -8.43
CA LEU A 249 -13.92 -5.52 -7.89
C LEU A 249 -13.03 -4.67 -8.80
N ALA A 250 -13.12 -4.87 -10.11
CA ALA A 250 -12.38 -4.08 -11.09
C ALA A 250 -12.76 -2.59 -11.05
N MET A 251 -14.05 -2.26 -10.91
CA MET A 251 -14.51 -0.88 -10.74
C MET A 251 -13.97 -0.28 -9.43
N VAL A 252 -14.02 -1.01 -8.33
CA VAL A 252 -13.46 -0.57 -7.04
C VAL A 252 -11.96 -0.32 -7.15
N GLN A 253 -11.20 -1.19 -7.84
CA GLN A 253 -9.76 -0.96 -8.08
C GLN A 253 -9.49 0.29 -8.92
N ALA A 254 -10.30 0.57 -9.94
CA ALA A 254 -10.21 1.80 -10.73
C ALA A 254 -10.45 3.06 -9.88
N LEU A 255 -11.47 3.03 -9.02
CA LEU A 255 -11.79 4.13 -8.09
C LEU A 255 -10.69 4.34 -7.04
N ILE A 256 -10.08 3.26 -6.55
CA ILE A 256 -8.93 3.34 -5.65
C ILE A 256 -7.69 3.89 -6.39
N GLY A 257 -7.48 3.51 -7.63
CA GLY A 257 -6.44 4.10 -8.49
C GLY A 257 -6.62 5.62 -8.63
N GLN A 258 -7.85 6.09 -8.74
CA GLN A 258 -8.20 7.51 -8.73
C GLN A 258 -7.82 8.19 -7.40
N MET A 259 -8.10 7.56 -6.25
CA MET A 259 -7.67 8.05 -4.94
C MET A 259 -6.15 8.19 -4.87
N LEU A 260 -5.42 7.16 -5.28
CA LEU A 260 -3.95 7.17 -5.25
C LEU A 260 -3.34 8.30 -6.10
N TYR A 261 -4.01 8.68 -7.18
CA TYR A 261 -3.59 9.78 -8.05
C TYR A 261 -3.98 11.14 -7.51
N ALA A 262 -5.24 11.32 -7.10
CA ALA A 262 -5.86 12.61 -6.83
C ALA A 262 -5.68 13.12 -5.39
N ASP A 263 -5.28 12.22 -4.45
CA ASP A 263 -5.19 12.53 -3.01
C ASP A 263 -3.74 12.33 -2.49
N PRO A 264 -2.78 13.18 -2.93
CA PRO A 264 -1.38 13.08 -2.54
C PRO A 264 -1.19 13.39 -1.05
N VAL A 265 -0.24 12.69 -0.42
CA VAL A 265 0.08 12.82 1.01
C VAL A 265 1.47 13.41 1.28
N VAL A 266 2.20 13.81 0.25
CA VAL A 266 3.53 14.43 0.40
C VAL A 266 3.47 15.73 1.22
N TYR A 267 2.34 16.40 1.20
CA TYR A 267 2.09 17.64 1.94
C TYR A 267 1.75 17.39 3.42
N ASP A 268 1.34 16.17 3.76
CA ASP A 268 1.01 15.79 5.15
C ASP A 268 2.27 15.66 6.02
N TRP A 269 3.43 15.32 5.43
CA TRP A 269 4.65 15.03 6.18
C TRP A 269 5.09 16.18 7.09
N ALA A 270 4.97 17.43 6.62
CA ALA A 270 5.31 18.63 7.39
C ALA A 270 4.38 18.87 8.60
N HIS A 271 3.29 18.11 8.71
CA HIS A 271 2.29 18.24 9.77
C HIS A 271 2.28 17.07 10.75
N ILE A 272 3.10 16.04 10.56
CA ILE A 272 3.21 14.90 11.47
C ILE A 272 4.05 15.33 12.70
N GLN A 273 3.45 15.33 13.88
CA GLN A 273 4.06 15.87 15.10
C GLN A 273 4.73 14.81 15.99
N VAL A 274 4.63 13.54 15.63
CA VAL A 274 5.11 12.40 16.44
C VAL A 274 6.39 11.80 15.85
N PRO A 275 7.18 11.03 16.64
CA PRO A 275 8.32 10.29 16.12
C PRO A 275 7.93 9.44 14.92
N THR A 276 8.63 9.62 13.82
CA THR A 276 8.32 9.00 12.53
C THR A 276 9.55 8.36 11.91
N LEU A 277 9.41 7.09 11.51
CA LEU A 277 10.44 6.35 10.80
C LEU A 277 10.03 6.14 9.34
N ALA A 278 10.80 6.69 8.42
CA ALA A 278 10.81 6.31 7.02
C ALA A 278 11.60 5.00 6.90
N PHE A 279 10.91 3.88 6.70
CA PHE A 279 11.47 2.53 6.84
C PHE A 279 11.27 1.71 5.57
N GLY A 280 12.19 0.81 5.26
CA GLY A 280 11.95 -0.15 4.19
C GLY A 280 13.19 -0.74 3.54
N GLY A 281 13.00 -1.51 2.47
CA GLY A 281 14.06 -2.03 1.61
C GLY A 281 14.66 -0.91 0.76
N ALA A 282 15.99 -0.84 0.74
CA ALA A 282 16.71 0.20 0.02
C ALA A 282 16.59 0.07 -1.51
N GLU A 283 16.34 -1.16 -1.98
CA GLU A 283 16.30 -1.50 -3.40
C GLU A 283 14.86 -1.50 -3.96
N ASP A 284 13.95 -0.74 -3.34
CA ASP A 284 12.58 -0.60 -3.85
C ASP A 284 12.56 0.11 -5.21
N MET A 285 12.19 -0.64 -6.24
CA MET A 285 12.13 -0.17 -7.63
C MET A 285 10.70 -0.05 -8.16
N LEU A 286 9.68 -0.15 -7.30
CA LEU A 286 8.28 -0.17 -7.72
C LEU A 286 7.87 1.09 -8.49
N LEU A 287 8.40 2.25 -8.10
CA LEU A 287 8.07 3.55 -8.69
C LEU A 287 9.25 4.19 -9.45
N GLY A 288 10.22 3.39 -9.88
CA GLY A 288 11.39 3.83 -10.61
C GLY A 288 12.70 3.34 -9.98
N PRO A 289 13.85 3.96 -10.30
CA PRO A 289 15.14 3.54 -9.77
C PRO A 289 15.19 3.59 -8.24
N ALA A 290 15.87 2.63 -7.60
CA ALA A 290 16.04 2.56 -6.14
C ALA A 290 16.65 3.85 -5.57
N SER A 291 17.56 4.52 -6.29
CA SER A 291 18.14 5.79 -5.88
C SER A 291 17.09 6.89 -5.70
N ARG A 292 16.07 6.93 -6.58
CA ARG A 292 14.94 7.88 -6.44
C ARG A 292 14.11 7.57 -5.20
N PHE A 293 13.86 6.28 -4.94
CA PHE A 293 13.16 5.87 -3.72
C PHE A 293 13.93 6.31 -2.47
N GLN A 294 15.24 6.01 -2.41
CA GLN A 294 16.11 6.38 -1.28
C GLN A 294 16.13 7.90 -1.04
N GLU A 295 16.30 8.70 -2.11
CA GLU A 295 16.24 10.16 -2.04
C GLU A 295 14.91 10.66 -1.46
N ARG A 296 13.79 10.09 -1.90
CA ARG A 296 12.46 10.49 -1.42
C ARG A 296 12.21 10.10 0.03
N MET A 297 12.73 8.95 0.48
CA MET A 297 12.66 8.55 1.88
C MET A 297 13.50 9.48 2.79
N GLN A 298 14.67 9.94 2.32
CA GLN A 298 15.45 10.96 3.01
C GLN A 298 14.68 12.30 3.11
N LEU A 299 14.06 12.72 2.00
CA LEU A 299 13.25 13.93 1.98
C LEU A 299 12.05 13.83 2.94
N LEU A 300 11.33 12.69 2.94
CA LEU A 300 10.24 12.43 3.87
C LEU A 300 10.72 12.64 5.32
N ALA A 301 11.77 11.93 5.72
CA ALA A 301 12.29 12.03 7.08
C ALA A 301 12.73 13.47 7.44
N LYS A 302 13.36 14.19 6.51
CA LYS A 302 13.78 15.58 6.70
C LYS A 302 12.59 16.53 6.81
N THR A 303 11.46 16.24 6.17
CA THR A 303 10.27 17.09 6.16
C THR A 303 9.48 16.99 7.46
N ILE A 304 9.59 15.88 8.19
CA ILE A 304 8.94 15.72 9.50
C ILE A 304 9.53 16.76 10.48
N PRO A 305 8.67 17.59 11.14
CA PRO A 305 9.14 18.70 11.97
C PRO A 305 9.78 18.22 13.29
N ASN A 306 10.44 19.16 13.97
CA ASN A 306 10.99 19.01 15.32
C ASN A 306 12.05 17.90 15.48
N GLY A 307 12.71 17.48 14.39
CA GLY A 307 13.68 16.38 14.43
C GLY A 307 13.06 15.00 14.69
N ASN A 308 11.74 14.89 14.56
CA ASN A 308 11.02 13.65 14.80
C ASN A 308 11.15 12.62 13.63
N GLY A 309 11.65 13.04 12.48
CA GLY A 309 11.81 12.18 11.31
C GLY A 309 13.16 11.48 11.29
N ARG A 310 13.14 10.18 11.07
CA ARG A 310 14.34 9.33 10.86
C ARG A 310 14.13 8.45 9.64
N VAL A 311 15.24 8.03 9.02
CA VAL A 311 15.22 7.08 7.91
C VAL A 311 16.07 5.87 8.26
N LEU A 312 15.56 4.68 7.92
CA LEU A 312 16.29 3.43 7.99
C LEU A 312 15.91 2.56 6.79
N LEU A 313 16.86 2.39 5.89
CA LEU A 313 16.69 1.55 4.70
C LEU A 313 17.57 0.32 4.81
N LEU A 314 16.99 -0.84 4.49
CA LEU A 314 17.61 -2.16 4.60
C LEU A 314 18.25 -2.54 3.25
N PRO A 315 19.56 -2.64 3.16
CA PRO A 315 20.24 -2.99 1.91
C PRO A 315 19.84 -4.36 1.38
N GLY A 316 19.72 -4.48 0.05
CA GLY A 316 19.43 -5.72 -0.65
C GLY A 316 17.98 -6.19 -0.57
N LEU A 317 17.05 -5.37 -0.05
CA LEU A 317 15.64 -5.69 0.07
C LEU A 317 14.81 -4.71 -0.77
N GLY A 318 13.71 -5.22 -1.35
CA GLY A 318 12.81 -4.46 -2.22
C GLY A 318 11.57 -3.92 -1.51
N HIS A 319 10.43 -4.03 -2.21
CA HIS A 319 9.19 -3.38 -1.77
C HIS A 319 8.50 -4.05 -0.57
N VAL A 320 8.71 -5.35 -0.35
CA VAL A 320 8.01 -6.11 0.71
C VAL A 320 9.01 -6.85 1.61
N PRO A 321 9.88 -6.13 2.34
CA PRO A 321 10.97 -6.72 3.11
C PRO A 321 10.53 -7.78 4.12
N HIS A 322 9.33 -7.65 4.71
CA HIS A 322 8.83 -8.62 5.69
C HIS A 322 8.44 -9.98 5.08
N ILE A 323 8.27 -10.05 3.74
CA ILE A 323 8.09 -11.32 3.01
C ILE A 323 9.45 -11.82 2.48
N GLU A 324 10.33 -10.89 2.09
CA GLU A 324 11.64 -11.23 1.51
C GLU A 324 12.64 -11.72 2.57
N ALA A 325 12.73 -11.03 3.71
CA ALA A 325 13.69 -11.30 4.77
C ALA A 325 13.15 -10.80 6.14
N PRO A 326 12.22 -11.52 6.76
CA PRO A 326 11.63 -11.12 8.04
C PRO A 326 12.68 -10.93 9.15
N ASP A 327 13.70 -11.76 9.20
CA ASP A 327 14.78 -11.71 10.21
C ASP A 327 15.60 -10.43 10.16
N LYS A 328 15.72 -9.81 8.99
CA LYS A 328 16.38 -8.50 8.82
C LYS A 328 15.43 -7.34 9.05
N THR A 329 14.14 -7.55 8.79
CA THR A 329 13.12 -6.50 8.78
C THR A 329 12.49 -6.28 10.16
N LEU A 330 12.18 -7.36 10.88
CA LEU A 330 11.42 -7.27 12.13
C LEU A 330 12.21 -6.63 13.28
N PRO A 331 13.51 -6.96 13.53
CA PRO A 331 14.21 -6.40 14.67
C PRO A 331 14.28 -4.87 14.68
N PRO A 332 14.69 -4.18 13.61
CA PRO A 332 14.75 -2.72 13.60
C PRO A 332 13.35 -2.06 13.64
N LEU A 333 12.33 -2.68 13.04
CA LEU A 333 10.94 -2.21 13.15
C LEU A 333 10.45 -2.24 14.60
N VAL A 334 10.62 -3.37 15.28
CA VAL A 334 10.24 -3.55 16.67
C VAL A 334 11.03 -2.62 17.59
N ALA A 335 12.35 -2.50 17.35
CA ALA A 335 13.20 -1.60 18.15
C ALA A 335 12.69 -0.16 18.11
N PHE A 336 12.34 0.37 16.94
CA PHE A 336 11.77 1.70 16.83
C PHE A 336 10.45 1.85 17.59
N LEU A 337 9.55 0.87 17.51
CA LEU A 337 8.26 0.92 18.21
C LEU A 337 8.43 0.83 19.74
N LYS A 338 9.49 0.19 20.22
CA LYS A 338 9.79 0.06 21.66
C LYS A 338 10.56 1.22 22.26
N GLU A 339 11.10 2.12 21.48
CA GLU A 339 11.91 3.22 21.98
C GLU A 339 11.16 4.07 23.02
N GLY A 340 11.79 4.29 24.16
CA GLY A 340 11.22 5.10 25.24
C GLY A 340 10.05 4.46 25.99
N LEU A 341 9.68 3.22 25.66
CA LEU A 341 8.76 2.46 26.49
C LEU A 341 9.52 1.98 27.73
N ALA A 342 8.94 2.18 28.92
CA ALA A 342 9.53 1.68 30.15
C ALA A 342 9.58 0.13 30.10
N ALA A 343 10.71 -0.45 30.46
CA ALA A 343 10.78 -1.88 30.74
C ALA A 343 9.86 -2.14 31.95
N LYS A 344 8.77 -2.89 31.72
CA LYS A 344 7.89 -3.33 32.80
C LYS A 344 8.40 -4.64 33.41
#